data_ab0613c1bd9ffa200702d55d717f7e8e
#
_entry.id   ab0613c1bd9ffa200702d55d717f7e8e
#
_cell.length_a   1.000
_cell.length_b   1.000
_cell.length_c   1.000
_cell.angle_alpha   90.00
_cell.angle_beta   90.00
_cell.angle_gamma   90.00
#
_symmetry.space_group_name_H-M   'P 1'
#
loop_
_entity.id
_entity.type
_entity.pdbx_description
1 polymer ?
#
loop_
_entity_poly.entity_id
_entity_poly.type
_entity_poly.pdbx_seq_one_letter_code
_entity_poly.pdbx_strand_id
1 'polypeptide(L)'
;MLAKLSADSLVKIPRYQALFGKKPLNKKDQEEVSQIISSVDQSFPNRAEGVKFLSERAWEYVSEGKLDTATYRFNLVHALDSTSVEAYWGLGVVAFQRLDFPGAIELLGKGLQINPKLSIMRVDYAIVKLSCYLKNLDCGNLEEVDALLSQALQEDPSNANAWMKKSQVAFLQEKYELAWSYFHECRALDLTQLDLNFSQQLMEKMPDPQGIFK
;
A
#
# COMPACT_ATOMS: atom_id res chain seq x y z
N MET A 1 -8.42 12.16 33.49
CA MET A 1 -9.66 11.76 32.80
C MET A 1 -9.50 12.10 31.31
N LEU A 2 -8.90 11.19 30.52
CA LEU A 2 -8.75 11.38 29.08
C LEU A 2 -10.09 10.99 28.44
N ALA A 3 -10.83 11.98 27.94
CA ALA A 3 -12.04 11.74 27.18
C ALA A 3 -11.69 10.84 25.98
N LYS A 4 -12.36 9.67 25.83
CA LYS A 4 -12.32 8.85 24.63
C LYS A 4 -12.90 9.70 23.49
N LEU A 5 -12.03 10.32 22.69
CA LEU A 5 -12.43 10.91 21.42
C LEU A 5 -12.98 9.77 20.53
N SER A 6 -14.11 9.99 19.88
CA SER A 6 -14.63 9.04 18.89
C SER A 6 -13.66 8.93 17.72
N ALA A 7 -13.60 7.76 17.04
CA ALA A 7 -12.71 7.55 15.89
C ALA A 7 -12.85 8.68 14.83
N ASP A 8 -14.07 9.15 14.59
CA ASP A 8 -14.34 10.28 13.67
C ASP A 8 -13.76 11.62 14.10
N SER A 9 -13.55 11.83 15.42
CA SER A 9 -12.95 13.09 15.90
C SER A 9 -11.41 13.04 15.85
N LEU A 10 -10.79 11.86 15.94
CA LEU A 10 -9.34 11.71 15.80
C LEU A 10 -8.87 11.96 14.36
N VAL A 11 -9.64 11.53 13.35
CA VAL A 11 -9.33 11.78 11.93
C VAL A 11 -9.29 13.28 11.59
N LYS A 12 -9.91 14.16 12.38
CA LYS A 12 -9.86 15.61 12.16
C LYS A 12 -8.60 16.29 12.69
N ILE A 13 -7.78 15.60 13.47
CA ILE A 13 -6.54 16.16 14.03
C ILE A 13 -5.46 16.09 12.92
N PRO A 14 -4.82 17.21 12.54
CA PRO A 14 -3.88 17.27 11.40
C PRO A 14 -2.77 16.21 11.46
N ARG A 15 -2.25 15.90 12.65
CA ARG A 15 -1.18 14.90 12.81
C ARG A 15 -1.57 13.48 12.36
N TYR A 16 -2.88 13.17 12.34
CA TYR A 16 -3.42 11.87 11.95
C TYR A 16 -4.02 11.86 10.53
N GLN A 17 -3.87 12.98 9.82
CA GLN A 17 -4.19 13.08 8.40
C GLN A 17 -2.92 12.96 7.56
N ALA A 18 -3.01 12.33 6.41
CA ALA A 18 -1.89 12.20 5.49
C ALA A 18 -1.33 13.59 5.13
N LEU A 19 0.01 13.71 5.18
CA LEU A 19 0.73 14.96 4.95
C LEU A 19 0.20 16.11 5.84
N PHE A 20 -0.11 15.80 7.11
CA PHE A 20 -0.71 16.74 8.06
C PHE A 20 -1.99 17.43 7.55
N GLY A 21 -2.76 16.73 6.71
CA GLY A 21 -3.98 17.25 6.09
C GLY A 21 -3.72 18.29 4.99
N LYS A 22 -2.48 18.38 4.50
CA LYS A 22 -2.05 19.35 3.46
C LYS A 22 -2.31 20.81 3.85
N LYS A 23 -2.32 21.11 5.15
CA LYS A 23 -2.54 22.44 5.70
C LYS A 23 -1.37 22.83 6.59
N PRO A 24 -1.08 24.13 6.74
CA PRO A 24 -0.12 24.60 7.71
C PRO A 24 -0.49 24.11 9.12
N LEU A 25 0.48 23.55 9.82
CA LEU A 25 0.30 23.19 11.24
C LEU A 25 0.16 24.46 12.09
N ASN A 26 -0.57 24.38 13.18
CA ASN A 26 -0.57 25.44 14.17
C ASN A 26 0.82 25.54 14.83
N LYS A 27 1.10 26.66 15.51
CA LYS A 27 2.42 26.95 16.09
C LYS A 27 2.92 25.84 17.03
N LYS A 28 2.04 25.30 17.88
CA LYS A 28 2.38 24.24 18.83
C LYS A 28 2.78 22.94 18.10
N ASP A 29 2.01 22.52 17.11
CA ASP A 29 2.30 21.30 16.34
C ASP A 29 3.58 21.48 15.49
N GLN A 30 3.86 22.70 14.97
CA GLN A 30 5.12 23.01 14.29
C GLN A 30 6.32 22.90 15.22
N GLU A 31 6.22 23.45 16.44
CA GLU A 31 7.28 23.35 17.45
C GLU A 31 7.56 21.89 17.83
N GLU A 32 6.49 21.08 18.04
CA GLU A 32 6.62 19.65 18.36
C GLU A 32 7.33 18.87 17.23
N VAL A 33 6.88 19.07 15.99
CA VAL A 33 7.53 18.43 14.81
C VAL A 33 8.99 18.86 14.69
N SER A 34 9.28 20.15 14.86
CA SER A 34 10.65 20.67 14.79
C SER A 34 11.56 20.10 15.87
N GLN A 35 11.05 19.92 17.10
CA GLN A 35 11.80 19.27 18.19
C GLN A 35 12.11 17.81 17.87
N ILE A 36 11.13 17.07 17.30
CA ILE A 36 11.34 15.68 16.91
C ILE A 36 12.39 15.59 15.79
N ILE A 37 12.30 16.45 14.78
CA ILE A 37 13.31 16.50 13.69
C ILE A 37 14.70 16.77 14.26
N SER A 38 14.84 17.77 15.12
CA SER A 38 16.11 18.09 15.78
C SER A 38 16.64 16.92 16.61
N SER A 39 15.77 16.19 17.31
CA SER A 39 16.16 15.01 18.08
C SER A 39 16.65 13.88 17.16
N VAL A 40 15.99 13.66 16.03
CA VAL A 40 16.43 12.68 15.02
C VAL A 40 17.79 13.07 14.43
N ASP A 41 17.96 14.35 14.02
CA ASP A 41 19.22 14.85 13.47
C ASP A 41 20.41 14.72 14.46
N GLN A 42 20.15 14.75 15.78
CA GLN A 42 21.16 14.56 16.83
C GLN A 42 21.41 13.08 17.17
N SER A 43 20.42 12.21 16.98
CA SER A 43 20.48 10.80 17.40
C SER A 43 21.03 9.87 16.33
N PHE A 44 21.03 10.28 15.06
CA PHE A 44 21.50 9.47 13.94
C PHE A 44 22.68 10.11 13.23
N PRO A 45 23.61 9.30 12.66
CA PRO A 45 24.77 9.80 11.93
C PRO A 45 24.43 10.68 10.72
N ASN A 46 23.27 10.40 10.12
CA ASN A 46 22.73 11.17 9.00
C ASN A 46 21.21 11.06 8.96
N ARG A 47 20.57 11.97 8.22
CA ARG A 47 19.11 12.05 8.14
C ARG A 47 18.46 10.83 7.48
N ALA A 48 19.16 10.17 6.54
CA ALA A 48 18.65 8.98 5.87
C ALA A 48 18.44 7.79 6.84
N GLU A 49 19.36 7.62 7.82
CA GLU A 49 19.18 6.61 8.87
C GLU A 49 18.01 6.94 9.82
N GLY A 50 17.80 8.21 10.14
CA GLY A 50 16.64 8.66 10.89
C GLY A 50 15.32 8.41 10.14
N VAL A 51 15.30 8.71 8.83
CA VAL A 51 14.16 8.41 7.94
C VAL A 51 13.88 6.90 7.93
N LYS A 52 14.90 6.07 7.73
CA LYS A 52 14.78 4.61 7.75
C LYS A 52 14.18 4.11 9.06
N PHE A 53 14.75 4.54 10.19
CA PHE A 53 14.26 4.14 11.53
C PHE A 53 12.78 4.51 11.75
N LEU A 54 12.39 5.75 11.42
CA LEU A 54 11.00 6.19 11.58
C LEU A 54 10.05 5.44 10.64
N SER A 55 10.51 5.12 9.41
CA SER A 55 9.72 4.34 8.44
C SER A 55 9.49 2.92 8.94
N GLU A 56 10.53 2.23 9.41
CA GLU A 56 10.42 0.88 9.98
C GLU A 56 9.41 0.85 11.14
N ARG A 57 9.50 1.81 12.06
CA ARG A 57 8.54 1.96 13.15
C ARG A 57 7.13 2.28 12.68
N ALA A 58 6.98 3.05 11.61
CA ALA A 58 5.67 3.33 11.04
C ALA A 58 5.03 2.07 10.45
N TRP A 59 5.81 1.23 9.76
CA TRP A 59 5.35 -0.05 9.22
C TRP A 59 4.96 -1.05 10.31
N GLU A 60 5.67 -1.10 11.44
CA GLU A 60 5.25 -1.89 12.61
C GLU A 60 3.84 -1.47 13.08
N TYR A 61 3.57 -0.16 13.18
CA TYR A 61 2.23 0.32 13.55
C TYR A 61 1.16 0.01 12.50
N VAL A 62 1.51 -0.03 11.21
CA VAL A 62 0.59 -0.51 10.16
C VAL A 62 0.22 -1.96 10.40
N SER A 63 1.21 -2.84 10.67
CA SER A 63 0.98 -4.27 10.93
C SER A 63 0.15 -4.52 12.19
N GLU A 64 0.27 -3.65 13.19
CA GLU A 64 -0.52 -3.70 14.42
C GLU A 64 -1.93 -3.07 14.28
N GLY A 65 -2.28 -2.53 13.11
CA GLY A 65 -3.55 -1.82 12.88
C GLY A 65 -3.65 -0.46 13.58
N LYS A 66 -2.55 0.09 14.10
CA LYS A 66 -2.48 1.40 14.77
C LYS A 66 -2.34 2.54 13.76
N LEU A 67 -3.33 2.68 12.89
CA LEU A 67 -3.27 3.54 11.70
C LEU A 67 -3.01 5.02 11.99
N ASP A 68 -3.52 5.56 13.10
CA ASP A 68 -3.28 6.96 13.46
C ASP A 68 -1.81 7.19 13.82
N THR A 69 -1.23 6.28 14.61
CA THR A 69 0.18 6.35 14.98
C THR A 69 1.07 6.17 13.75
N ALA A 70 0.75 5.21 12.86
CA ALA A 70 1.44 5.00 11.60
C ALA A 70 1.41 6.27 10.73
N THR A 71 0.22 6.89 10.58
CA THR A 71 0.07 8.15 9.83
C THR A 71 1.00 9.23 10.38
N TYR A 72 0.99 9.43 11.70
CA TYR A 72 1.86 10.45 12.31
C TYR A 72 3.34 10.17 12.06
N ARG A 73 3.77 8.91 12.17
CA ARG A 73 5.17 8.52 11.91
C ARG A 73 5.56 8.75 10.44
N PHE A 74 4.72 8.36 9.48
CA PHE A 74 4.99 8.65 8.07
C PHE A 74 4.94 10.15 7.75
N ASN A 75 4.09 10.92 8.43
CA ASN A 75 4.12 12.39 8.33
C ASN A 75 5.46 12.96 8.81
N LEU A 76 6.06 12.42 9.87
CA LEU A 76 7.38 12.82 10.35
C LEU A 76 8.49 12.41 9.34
N VAL A 77 8.37 11.23 8.73
CA VAL A 77 9.27 10.81 7.63
C VAL A 77 9.22 11.83 6.49
N HIS A 78 8.01 12.25 6.06
CA HIS A 78 7.84 13.27 5.03
C HIS A 78 8.38 14.64 5.47
N ALA A 79 8.26 15.00 6.75
CA ALA A 79 8.80 16.26 7.26
C ALA A 79 10.33 16.26 7.33
N LEU A 80 10.96 15.10 7.54
CA LEU A 80 12.41 14.92 7.48
C LEU A 80 12.92 14.94 6.04
N ASP A 81 12.21 14.25 5.15
CA ASP A 81 12.53 14.16 3.72
C ASP A 81 11.23 14.14 2.90
N SER A 82 10.89 15.27 2.31
CA SER A 82 9.69 15.43 1.50
C SER A 82 9.70 14.62 0.18
N THR A 83 10.86 14.08 -0.19
CA THR A 83 11.04 13.19 -1.34
C THR A 83 11.09 11.71 -0.96
N SER A 84 10.89 11.39 0.32
CA SER A 84 10.89 10.01 0.79
C SER A 84 9.73 9.21 0.19
N VAL A 85 10.08 8.19 -0.60
CA VAL A 85 9.11 7.23 -1.17
C VAL A 85 8.36 6.51 -0.05
N GLU A 86 9.05 6.15 1.04
CA GLU A 86 8.48 5.46 2.20
C GLU A 86 7.33 6.23 2.84
N ALA A 87 7.44 7.57 2.90
CA ALA A 87 6.37 8.40 3.43
C ALA A 87 5.09 8.30 2.59
N TYR A 88 5.23 8.43 1.27
CA TYR A 88 4.09 8.34 0.34
C TYR A 88 3.51 6.93 0.28
N TRP A 89 4.36 5.91 0.27
CA TRP A 89 3.93 4.52 0.26
C TRP A 89 3.15 4.17 1.53
N GLY A 90 3.73 4.42 2.70
CA GLY A 90 3.08 4.11 3.96
C GLY A 90 1.78 4.88 4.18
N LEU A 91 1.74 6.18 3.85
CA LEU A 91 0.50 6.97 3.92
C LEU A 91 -0.55 6.45 2.93
N GLY A 92 -0.14 6.02 1.74
CA GLY A 92 -1.02 5.42 0.73
C GLY A 92 -1.64 4.10 1.20
N VAL A 93 -0.83 3.21 1.81
CA VAL A 93 -1.32 1.95 2.40
C VAL A 93 -2.28 2.21 3.57
N VAL A 94 -1.96 3.17 4.44
CA VAL A 94 -2.86 3.58 5.53
C VAL A 94 -4.18 4.14 5.00
N ALA A 95 -4.14 4.97 3.96
CA ALA A 95 -5.35 5.50 3.31
C ALA A 95 -6.21 4.36 2.75
N PHE A 96 -5.59 3.38 2.08
CA PHE A 96 -6.29 2.19 1.58
C PHE A 96 -6.95 1.38 2.70
N GLN A 97 -6.26 1.13 3.81
CA GLN A 97 -6.82 0.42 4.96
C GLN A 97 -7.99 1.17 5.61
N ARG A 98 -8.02 2.50 5.49
CA ARG A 98 -9.14 3.37 5.89
C ARG A 98 -10.25 3.47 4.84
N LEU A 99 -10.14 2.74 3.73
CA LEU A 99 -11.05 2.81 2.58
C LEU A 99 -11.08 4.19 1.89
N ASP A 100 -10.07 5.02 2.10
CA ASP A 100 -9.86 6.26 1.35
C ASP A 100 -9.12 5.96 0.04
N PHE A 101 -9.87 5.44 -0.95
CA PHE A 101 -9.32 5.08 -2.25
C PHE A 101 -8.71 6.28 -3.00
N PRO A 102 -9.36 7.46 -3.06
CA PRO A 102 -8.77 8.62 -3.72
C PRO A 102 -7.44 9.04 -3.08
N GLY A 103 -7.38 9.10 -1.74
CA GLY A 103 -6.16 9.40 -1.00
C GLY A 103 -5.05 8.38 -1.23
N ALA A 104 -5.40 7.09 -1.24
CA ALA A 104 -4.44 6.01 -1.53
C ALA A 104 -3.85 6.13 -2.95
N ILE A 105 -4.69 6.36 -3.95
CA ILE A 105 -4.28 6.54 -5.35
C ILE A 105 -3.35 7.75 -5.50
N GLU A 106 -3.70 8.88 -4.89
CA GLU A 106 -2.87 10.08 -4.96
C GLU A 106 -1.49 9.85 -4.34
N LEU A 107 -1.44 9.26 -3.14
CA LEU A 107 -0.20 9.06 -2.39
C LEU A 107 0.70 8.02 -3.04
N LEU A 108 0.17 6.85 -3.40
CA LEU A 108 0.93 5.82 -4.10
C LEU A 108 1.40 6.30 -5.47
N GLY A 109 0.55 7.03 -6.20
CA GLY A 109 0.94 7.64 -7.46
C GLY A 109 2.10 8.63 -7.34
N LYS A 110 2.12 9.47 -6.29
CA LYS A 110 3.27 10.36 -6.00
C LYS A 110 4.55 9.59 -5.68
N GLY A 111 4.46 8.56 -4.87
CA GLY A 111 5.61 7.72 -4.57
C GLY A 111 6.18 7.03 -5.81
N LEU A 112 5.33 6.54 -6.72
CA LEU A 112 5.77 5.95 -7.99
C LEU A 112 6.35 6.98 -8.98
N GLN A 113 5.99 8.26 -8.87
CA GLN A 113 6.66 9.34 -9.62
C GLN A 113 8.10 9.56 -9.11
N ILE A 114 8.34 9.42 -7.80
CA ILE A 114 9.67 9.54 -7.20
C ILE A 114 10.53 8.31 -7.51
N ASN A 115 9.98 7.10 -7.31
CA ASN A 115 10.66 5.86 -7.65
C ASN A 115 9.77 4.96 -8.53
N PRO A 116 9.86 5.12 -9.86
CA PRO A 116 9.03 4.36 -10.79
C PRO A 116 9.42 2.88 -10.90
N LYS A 117 10.53 2.45 -10.31
CA LYS A 117 10.98 1.05 -10.33
C LYS A 117 10.69 0.26 -9.06
N LEU A 118 9.94 0.83 -8.11
CA LEU A 118 9.59 0.14 -6.88
C LEU A 118 8.41 -0.82 -7.13
N SER A 119 8.74 -2.05 -7.56
CA SER A 119 7.78 -3.09 -7.95
C SER A 119 6.72 -3.33 -6.87
N ILE A 120 7.13 -3.54 -5.62
CA ILE A 120 6.20 -3.83 -4.51
C ILE A 120 5.15 -2.73 -4.30
N MET A 121 5.55 -1.46 -4.38
CA MET A 121 4.62 -0.33 -4.27
C MET A 121 3.68 -0.25 -5.48
N ARG A 122 4.15 -0.62 -6.69
CA ARG A 122 3.32 -0.70 -7.88
C ARG A 122 2.25 -1.78 -7.75
N VAL A 123 2.57 -2.91 -7.10
CA VAL A 123 1.59 -3.95 -6.77
C VAL A 123 0.53 -3.40 -5.81
N ASP A 124 0.92 -2.69 -4.75
CA ASP A 124 -0.03 -2.06 -3.84
C ASP A 124 -0.94 -1.06 -4.56
N TYR A 125 -0.39 -0.25 -5.48
CA TYR A 125 -1.18 0.65 -6.30
C TYR A 125 -2.19 -0.09 -7.19
N ALA A 126 -1.77 -1.19 -7.82
CA ALA A 126 -2.65 -2.06 -8.60
C ALA A 126 -3.76 -2.68 -7.74
N ILE A 127 -3.45 -3.09 -6.50
CA ILE A 127 -4.44 -3.62 -5.54
C ILE A 127 -5.49 -2.56 -5.19
N VAL A 128 -5.10 -1.31 -4.97
CA VAL A 128 -6.06 -0.22 -4.73
C VAL A 128 -6.98 -0.04 -5.93
N LYS A 129 -6.44 -0.01 -7.15
CA LYS A 129 -7.20 0.11 -8.40
C LYS A 129 -8.14 -1.09 -8.63
N LEU A 130 -7.67 -2.31 -8.37
CA LEU A 130 -8.50 -3.51 -8.43
C LEU A 130 -9.65 -3.46 -7.42
N SER A 131 -9.37 -3.00 -6.21
CA SER A 131 -10.39 -2.84 -5.17
C SER A 131 -11.43 -1.79 -5.54
N CYS A 132 -11.03 -0.70 -6.21
CA CYS A 132 -11.95 0.27 -6.80
C CYS A 132 -12.90 -0.38 -7.81
N TYR A 133 -12.33 -1.15 -8.76
CA TYR A 133 -13.10 -1.87 -9.76
C TYR A 133 -14.13 -2.81 -9.12
N LEU A 134 -13.69 -3.65 -8.17
CA LEU A 134 -14.55 -4.63 -7.49
C LEU A 134 -15.68 -3.99 -6.67
N LYS A 135 -15.50 -2.74 -6.24
CA LYS A 135 -16.51 -1.96 -5.52
C LYS A 135 -17.38 -1.09 -6.45
N ASN A 136 -17.22 -1.22 -7.77
CA ASN A 136 -17.89 -0.39 -8.78
C ASN A 136 -17.66 1.12 -8.55
N LEU A 137 -16.44 1.49 -8.13
CA LEU A 137 -16.03 2.89 -7.99
C LEU A 137 -15.34 3.35 -9.29
N ASP A 138 -15.49 4.63 -9.63
CA ASP A 138 -14.88 5.22 -10.82
C ASP A 138 -13.41 5.62 -10.56
N CYS A 139 -12.59 4.66 -10.12
CA CYS A 139 -11.16 4.88 -9.82
C CYS A 139 -10.25 3.72 -10.24
N GLY A 140 -10.74 2.75 -10.99
CA GLY A 140 -9.93 1.65 -11.52
C GLY A 140 -10.63 0.88 -12.63
N ASN A 141 -9.84 0.33 -13.54
CA ASN A 141 -10.29 -0.60 -14.57
C ASN A 141 -9.29 -1.77 -14.69
N LEU A 142 -9.73 -2.90 -15.27
CA LEU A 142 -8.92 -4.12 -15.32
C LEU A 142 -7.71 -3.99 -16.25
N GLU A 143 -7.80 -3.22 -17.32
CA GLU A 143 -6.71 -3.00 -18.27
C GLU A 143 -5.55 -2.23 -17.61
N GLU A 144 -5.87 -1.19 -16.85
CA GLU A 144 -4.88 -0.42 -16.09
C GLU A 144 -4.24 -1.28 -15.00
N VAL A 145 -5.04 -2.07 -14.29
CA VAL A 145 -4.55 -2.98 -13.25
C VAL A 145 -3.60 -4.03 -13.84
N ASP A 146 -3.98 -4.65 -14.97
CA ASP A 146 -3.13 -5.63 -15.65
C ASP A 146 -1.81 -5.02 -16.13
N ALA A 147 -1.84 -3.81 -16.68
CA ALA A 147 -0.63 -3.09 -17.10
C ALA A 147 0.31 -2.79 -15.92
N LEU A 148 -0.22 -2.33 -14.78
CA LEU A 148 0.56 -2.07 -13.57
C LEU A 148 1.22 -3.34 -13.02
N LEU A 149 0.47 -4.44 -12.95
CA LEU A 149 1.01 -5.73 -12.48
C LEU A 149 2.05 -6.29 -13.47
N SER A 150 1.83 -6.12 -14.78
CA SER A 150 2.81 -6.53 -15.79
C SER A 150 4.12 -5.76 -15.67
N GLN A 151 4.06 -4.44 -15.43
CA GLN A 151 5.24 -3.62 -15.18
C GLN A 151 5.94 -4.04 -13.86
N ALA A 152 5.19 -4.33 -12.80
CA ALA A 152 5.75 -4.80 -11.55
C ALA A 152 6.53 -6.12 -11.74
N LEU A 153 5.99 -7.05 -12.53
CA LEU A 153 6.61 -8.33 -12.82
C LEU A 153 7.80 -8.24 -13.80
N GLN A 154 7.87 -7.20 -14.65
CA GLN A 154 9.08 -6.91 -15.43
C GLN A 154 10.25 -6.48 -14.54
N GLU A 155 9.97 -5.78 -13.45
CA GLU A 155 10.98 -5.31 -12.49
C GLU A 155 11.32 -6.40 -11.46
N ASP A 156 10.34 -7.16 -11.00
CA ASP A 156 10.49 -8.27 -10.05
C ASP A 156 9.62 -9.47 -10.46
N PRO A 157 10.13 -10.38 -11.30
CA PRO A 157 9.41 -11.58 -11.70
C PRO A 157 9.12 -12.55 -10.54
N SER A 158 9.82 -12.41 -9.41
CA SER A 158 9.66 -13.27 -8.23
C SER A 158 8.53 -12.82 -7.29
N ASN A 159 7.82 -11.73 -7.60
CA ASN A 159 6.73 -11.22 -6.79
C ASN A 159 5.47 -12.10 -6.90
N ALA A 160 5.36 -13.09 -5.99
CA ALA A 160 4.22 -14.01 -5.97
C ALA A 160 2.87 -13.31 -5.81
N ASN A 161 2.80 -12.23 -5.01
CA ASN A 161 1.55 -11.45 -4.85
C ASN A 161 1.11 -10.80 -6.18
N ALA A 162 2.06 -10.28 -6.97
CA ALA A 162 1.74 -9.74 -8.30
C ALA A 162 1.15 -10.81 -9.22
N TRP A 163 1.70 -12.02 -9.25
CA TRP A 163 1.16 -13.15 -9.99
C TRP A 163 -0.24 -13.53 -9.51
N MET A 164 -0.46 -13.57 -8.18
CA MET A 164 -1.79 -13.83 -7.61
C MET A 164 -2.81 -12.78 -8.08
N LYS A 165 -2.43 -11.50 -8.08
CA LYS A 165 -3.32 -10.42 -8.55
C LYS A 165 -3.56 -10.49 -10.06
N LYS A 166 -2.57 -10.86 -10.86
CA LYS A 166 -2.77 -11.12 -12.30
C LYS A 166 -3.75 -12.27 -12.55
N SER A 167 -3.68 -13.33 -11.75
CA SER A 167 -4.63 -14.42 -11.82
C SER A 167 -6.07 -13.93 -11.55
N GLN A 168 -6.27 -13.11 -10.52
CA GLN A 168 -7.56 -12.52 -10.22
C GLN A 168 -8.07 -11.60 -11.34
N VAL A 169 -7.20 -10.80 -11.94
CA VAL A 169 -7.56 -9.93 -13.08
C VAL A 169 -7.96 -10.77 -14.29
N ALA A 170 -7.19 -11.80 -14.65
CA ALA A 170 -7.51 -12.69 -15.76
C ALA A 170 -8.84 -13.42 -15.55
N PHE A 171 -9.14 -13.84 -14.31
CA PHE A 171 -10.43 -14.41 -13.94
C PHE A 171 -11.60 -13.44 -14.19
N LEU A 172 -11.45 -12.19 -13.76
CA LEU A 172 -12.47 -11.14 -13.96
C LEU A 172 -12.67 -10.78 -15.44
N GLN A 173 -11.65 -11.04 -16.27
CA GLN A 173 -11.71 -10.91 -17.72
C GLN A 173 -12.22 -12.19 -18.42
N GLU A 174 -12.66 -13.20 -17.65
CA GLU A 174 -13.12 -14.52 -18.14
C GLU A 174 -12.04 -15.33 -18.92
N LYS A 175 -10.75 -15.00 -18.71
CA LYS A 175 -9.59 -15.70 -19.29
C LYS A 175 -9.08 -16.78 -18.34
N TYR A 176 -9.88 -17.84 -18.14
CA TYR A 176 -9.66 -18.82 -17.06
C TYR A 176 -8.37 -19.63 -17.22
N GLU A 177 -7.98 -20.00 -18.44
CA GLU A 177 -6.69 -20.69 -18.69
C GLU A 177 -5.51 -19.84 -18.26
N LEU A 178 -5.55 -18.54 -18.60
CA LEU A 178 -4.52 -17.59 -18.20
C LEU A 178 -4.53 -17.35 -16.69
N ALA A 179 -5.71 -17.29 -16.06
CA ALA A 179 -5.84 -17.20 -14.62
C ALA A 179 -5.14 -18.38 -13.92
N TRP A 180 -5.36 -19.60 -14.39
CA TRP A 180 -4.65 -20.78 -13.89
C TRP A 180 -3.13 -20.70 -14.09
N SER A 181 -2.68 -20.27 -15.26
CA SER A 181 -1.25 -20.10 -15.52
C SER A 181 -0.61 -19.16 -14.49
N TYR A 182 -1.18 -17.98 -14.26
CA TYR A 182 -0.68 -17.04 -13.27
C TYR A 182 -0.82 -17.53 -11.81
N PHE A 183 -1.88 -18.29 -11.51
CA PHE A 183 -2.04 -18.93 -10.21
C PHE A 183 -0.92 -19.93 -9.91
N HIS A 184 -0.52 -20.71 -10.90
CA HIS A 184 0.59 -21.65 -10.77
C HIS A 184 1.95 -20.97 -10.67
N GLU A 185 2.16 -19.81 -11.33
CA GLU A 185 3.35 -18.99 -11.11
C GLU A 185 3.44 -18.52 -9.65
N CYS A 186 2.33 -17.98 -9.10
CA CYS A 186 2.26 -17.63 -7.69
C CYS A 186 2.58 -18.83 -6.79
N ARG A 187 1.97 -19.98 -7.05
CA ARG A 187 2.18 -21.22 -6.29
C ARG A 187 3.64 -21.68 -6.31
N ALA A 188 4.30 -21.57 -7.46
CA ALA A 188 5.69 -21.99 -7.60
C ALA A 188 6.66 -21.11 -6.81
N LEU A 189 6.32 -19.84 -6.61
CA LEU A 189 7.14 -18.85 -5.90
C LEU A 189 6.88 -18.85 -4.39
N ASP A 190 5.61 -18.78 -3.98
CA ASP A 190 5.24 -18.70 -2.56
C ASP A 190 3.82 -19.21 -2.31
N LEU A 191 3.73 -20.36 -1.65
CA LEU A 191 2.46 -20.98 -1.28
C LEU A 191 1.64 -20.14 -0.29
N THR A 192 2.27 -19.27 0.48
CA THR A 192 1.58 -18.43 1.48
C THR A 192 0.77 -17.30 0.85
N GLN A 193 1.04 -16.96 -0.40
CA GLN A 193 0.32 -15.94 -1.17
C GLN A 193 -0.92 -16.49 -1.88
N LEU A 194 -1.15 -17.81 -1.84
CA LEU A 194 -2.29 -18.41 -2.50
C LEU A 194 -3.61 -18.06 -1.79
N ASP A 195 -4.57 -17.59 -2.55
CA ASP A 195 -5.96 -17.46 -2.13
C ASP A 195 -6.73 -18.74 -2.48
N LEU A 196 -6.89 -19.61 -1.48
CA LEU A 196 -7.59 -20.90 -1.68
C LEU A 196 -9.08 -20.73 -1.97
N ASN A 197 -9.73 -19.66 -1.45
CA ASN A 197 -11.12 -19.38 -1.79
C ASN A 197 -11.24 -18.98 -3.27
N PHE A 198 -10.29 -18.22 -3.77
CA PHE A 198 -10.23 -17.87 -5.19
C PHE A 198 -9.95 -19.10 -6.07
N SER A 199 -9.08 -20.03 -5.64
CA SER A 199 -8.86 -21.28 -6.41
C SER A 199 -10.12 -22.11 -6.58
N GLN A 200 -10.99 -22.15 -5.56
CA GLN A 200 -12.30 -22.81 -5.67
C GLN A 200 -13.20 -22.14 -6.71
N GLN A 201 -13.29 -20.80 -6.68
CA GLN A 201 -14.05 -20.04 -7.68
C GLN A 201 -13.51 -20.29 -9.11
N LEU A 202 -12.19 -20.38 -9.25
CA LEU A 202 -11.57 -20.65 -10.55
C LEU A 202 -11.86 -22.08 -11.02
N MET A 203 -11.83 -23.08 -10.13
CA MET A 203 -12.22 -24.46 -10.43
C MET A 203 -13.68 -24.59 -10.86
N GLU A 204 -14.61 -23.80 -10.27
CA GLU A 204 -16.02 -23.79 -10.69
C GLU A 204 -16.20 -23.30 -12.14
N LYS A 205 -15.30 -22.45 -12.63
CA LYS A 205 -15.32 -21.95 -14.01
C LYS A 205 -14.56 -22.86 -14.98
N MET A 206 -13.46 -23.44 -14.54
CA MET A 206 -12.59 -24.26 -15.34
C MET A 206 -11.78 -25.21 -14.45
N PRO A 207 -11.80 -26.54 -14.70
CA PRO A 207 -10.90 -27.47 -14.02
C PRO A 207 -9.43 -27.02 -14.17
N ASP A 208 -8.63 -27.29 -13.15
CA ASP A 208 -7.19 -26.99 -13.21
C ASP A 208 -6.50 -27.76 -14.36
N PRO A 209 -5.92 -27.05 -15.36
CA PRO A 209 -5.26 -27.72 -16.49
C PRO A 209 -4.06 -28.58 -16.09
N GLN A 210 -3.42 -28.29 -14.95
CA GLN A 210 -2.30 -29.09 -14.42
C GLN A 210 -2.78 -30.24 -13.51
N GLY A 211 -4.07 -30.30 -13.13
CA GLY A 211 -4.64 -31.35 -12.31
C GLY A 211 -4.12 -31.38 -10.85
N ILE A 212 -3.55 -30.28 -10.38
CA ILE A 212 -2.99 -30.16 -9.02
C ILE A 212 -4.12 -29.91 -8.01
N PHE A 213 -5.04 -29.03 -8.39
CA PHE A 213 -6.25 -28.72 -7.62
C PHE A 213 -7.43 -29.52 -8.17
N LYS A 214 -8.17 -30.25 -7.26
CA LYS A 214 -9.27 -31.14 -7.61
C LYS A 214 -10.49 -30.84 -6.72
#